data_207d3815b8b32a68e5d4c15a0fa43265
#
_entry.id   207d3815b8b32a68e5d4c15a0fa43265
#
_cell.length_a   1.000
_cell.length_b   1.000
_cell.length_c   1.000
_cell.angle_alpha   90.00
_cell.angle_beta   90.00
_cell.angle_gamma   90.00
#
_symmetry.space_group_name_H-M   'P 1'
#
loop_
_entity.id
_entity.type
_entity.pdbx_description
1 polymer ?
#
loop_
_entity_poly.entity_id
_entity_poly.type
_entity_poly.pdbx_seq_one_letter_code
_entity_poly.pdbx_strand_id
1 'polypeptide(L)'
;VTSGAGPSADAEVAFGIDIGGTKVLGIALGPHDTVIAEARVPTPAASVRRDLGTTEGGPGVEVVHAIADVVAELDAAVAETESAGATESAFGMEPAVGVGAPGMLDRQGRLRFAPNLPQAHGVNWMELIGARLPGRRIVVENDANLAVLAEHRLGAAQGYQHVVMVTLGTGIGGGLIVDGRVQVGGNGFAGEIGHMVVDPAGPPCPCGRRGCWERFASGGGLGLLAREAALAGRLPGVVARAGGDPEGVRGEDVTAAALAGDPDARRVIEQVGWWVGFGLANLACVLDPQCFVLGGGLVGGAGDLLLDSARQAFAELVEGGATRPDTAIVTAAFGERSGAVGAALAARDGGLG
;
A
#
# COMPACT_ATOMS: atom_id res chain seq x y z
N VAL A 1 -37.23 31.31 2.83
CA VAL A 1 -36.19 30.75 1.97
C VAL A 1 -35.47 29.71 2.82
N THR A 2 -35.89 28.46 2.72
CA THR A 2 -35.26 27.32 3.35
C THR A 2 -34.01 26.98 2.50
N SER A 3 -32.83 27.25 3.02
CA SER A 3 -31.57 26.72 2.48
C SER A 3 -31.60 25.20 2.66
N GLY A 4 -31.88 24.47 1.61
CA GLY A 4 -31.67 23.03 1.59
C GLY A 4 -30.18 22.76 1.82
N ALA A 5 -29.83 22.17 2.97
CA ALA A 5 -28.53 21.56 3.15
C ALA A 5 -28.44 20.45 2.09
N GLY A 6 -27.44 20.52 1.23
CA GLY A 6 -27.11 19.39 0.36
C GLY A 6 -26.82 18.15 1.21
N PRO A 7 -26.90 16.95 0.62
CA PRO A 7 -26.59 15.72 1.34
C PRO A 7 -25.22 15.86 2.01
N SER A 8 -25.12 15.39 3.27
CA SER A 8 -23.83 15.38 3.97
C SER A 8 -22.86 14.52 3.16
N ALA A 9 -21.61 14.90 3.07
CA ALA A 9 -20.58 14.15 2.32
C ALA A 9 -20.54 12.65 2.71
N ASP A 10 -20.93 12.33 3.93
CA ASP A 10 -21.02 10.96 4.47
C ASP A 10 -22.12 10.09 3.83
N ALA A 11 -23.01 10.65 3.00
CA ALA A 11 -24.10 9.95 2.35
C ALA A 11 -23.81 9.55 0.89
N GLU A 12 -22.72 10.07 0.31
CA GLU A 12 -22.38 9.83 -1.10
C GLU A 12 -21.57 8.54 -1.28
N VAL A 13 -21.92 7.75 -2.31
CA VAL A 13 -21.10 6.62 -2.76
C VAL A 13 -19.83 7.16 -3.43
N ALA A 14 -18.70 6.58 -3.09
CA ALA A 14 -17.42 6.86 -3.75
C ALA A 14 -16.68 5.57 -4.07
N PHE A 15 -15.98 5.56 -5.18
CA PHE A 15 -15.16 4.42 -5.60
C PHE A 15 -13.71 4.67 -5.25
N GLY A 16 -13.06 3.65 -4.70
CA GLY A 16 -11.63 3.66 -4.43
C GLY A 16 -10.94 2.52 -5.15
N ILE A 17 -9.91 2.84 -5.88
CA ILE A 17 -9.13 1.90 -6.69
C ILE A 17 -7.70 1.88 -6.17
N ASP A 18 -7.14 0.71 -5.95
CA ASP A 18 -5.74 0.50 -5.58
C ASP A 18 -5.00 -0.29 -6.67
N ILE A 19 -3.95 0.30 -7.23
CA ILE A 19 -3.13 -0.30 -8.28
C ILE A 19 -2.00 -1.09 -7.63
N GLY A 20 -2.23 -2.38 -7.38
CA GLY A 20 -1.20 -3.29 -6.90
C GLY A 20 -0.32 -3.85 -8.01
N GLY A 21 0.78 -4.49 -7.64
CA GLY A 21 1.70 -5.12 -8.60
C GLY A 21 1.13 -6.32 -9.35
N THR A 22 0.11 -6.98 -8.83
CA THR A 22 -0.51 -8.19 -9.40
C THR A 22 -1.99 -8.06 -9.70
N LYS A 23 -2.67 -7.14 -9.05
CA LYS A 23 -4.11 -6.89 -9.18
C LYS A 23 -4.42 -5.41 -9.02
N VAL A 24 -5.45 -4.95 -9.70
CA VAL A 24 -6.15 -3.70 -9.44
C VAL A 24 -7.38 -4.05 -8.61
N LEU A 25 -7.47 -3.47 -7.41
CA LEU A 25 -8.56 -3.69 -6.46
C LEU A 25 -9.44 -2.45 -6.41
N GLY A 26 -10.74 -2.60 -6.61
CA GLY A 26 -11.71 -1.54 -6.43
C GLY A 26 -12.70 -1.84 -5.32
N ILE A 27 -13.13 -0.82 -4.62
CA ILE A 27 -14.24 -0.87 -3.67
C ILE A 27 -15.23 0.26 -3.94
N ALA A 28 -16.49 0.01 -3.66
CA ALA A 28 -17.50 1.04 -3.51
C ALA A 28 -17.73 1.28 -2.00
N LEU A 29 -17.46 2.50 -1.54
CA LEU A 29 -17.71 2.95 -0.18
C LEU A 29 -19.04 3.68 -0.16
N GLY A 30 -20.03 3.10 0.52
CA GLY A 30 -21.36 3.64 0.66
C GLY A 30 -21.52 4.53 1.88
N PRO A 31 -22.78 4.86 2.22
CA PRO A 31 -23.10 5.62 3.43
C PRO A 31 -22.52 4.94 4.68
N HIS A 32 -22.20 5.76 5.69
CA HIS A 32 -21.63 5.31 6.97
C HIS A 32 -20.33 4.51 6.79
N ASP A 33 -19.55 4.83 5.75
CA ASP A 33 -18.24 4.22 5.48
C ASP A 33 -18.26 2.71 5.33
N THR A 34 -19.39 2.16 4.86
CA THR A 34 -19.52 0.71 4.62
C THR A 34 -19.03 0.34 3.23
N VAL A 35 -18.24 -0.73 3.13
CA VAL A 35 -17.89 -1.31 1.83
C VAL A 35 -19.12 -2.07 1.29
N ILE A 36 -19.72 -1.56 0.20
CA ILE A 36 -20.95 -2.12 -0.39
C ILE A 36 -20.68 -2.99 -1.62
N ALA A 37 -19.54 -2.81 -2.28
CA ALA A 37 -19.10 -3.66 -3.39
C ALA A 37 -17.58 -3.73 -3.45
N GLU A 38 -17.08 -4.81 -4.07
CA GLU A 38 -15.66 -5.02 -4.34
C GLU A 38 -15.51 -5.64 -5.73
N ALA A 39 -14.53 -5.16 -6.52
CA ALA A 39 -14.17 -5.67 -7.83
C ALA A 39 -12.65 -5.87 -7.91
N ARG A 40 -12.20 -6.88 -8.69
CA ARG A 40 -10.78 -7.19 -8.84
C ARG A 40 -10.47 -7.61 -10.25
N VAL A 41 -9.46 -7.00 -10.86
CA VAL A 41 -8.90 -7.44 -12.12
C VAL A 41 -7.39 -7.65 -11.99
N PRO A 42 -6.77 -8.53 -12.78
CA PRO A 42 -5.31 -8.64 -12.81
C PRO A 42 -4.68 -7.31 -13.26
N THR A 43 -3.58 -6.91 -12.62
CA THR A 43 -2.76 -5.80 -13.15
C THR A 43 -2.17 -6.24 -14.49
N PRO A 44 -2.35 -5.46 -15.56
CA PRO A 44 -1.76 -5.77 -16.86
C PRO A 44 -0.25 -5.95 -16.73
N ALA A 45 0.26 -7.09 -17.21
CA ALA A 45 1.69 -7.31 -17.27
C ALA A 45 2.31 -6.17 -18.11
N ALA A 46 3.41 -5.60 -17.64
CA ALA A 46 4.14 -4.59 -18.38
C ALA A 46 4.57 -5.19 -19.72
N SER A 47 3.72 -5.06 -20.75
CA SER A 47 4.07 -5.45 -22.09
C SER A 47 5.16 -4.50 -22.55
N VAL A 48 6.37 -5.05 -22.76
CA VAL A 48 7.50 -4.36 -23.39
C VAL A 48 7.15 -4.15 -24.87
N ARG A 49 6.23 -3.23 -25.17
CA ARG A 49 6.06 -2.70 -26.51
C ARG A 49 6.65 -1.29 -26.57
N ARG A 50 7.86 -1.24 -27.09
CA ARG A 50 8.49 -0.02 -27.58
C ARG A 50 7.84 0.37 -28.92
N ASP A 51 6.68 1.00 -28.89
CA ASP A 51 6.20 1.78 -30.03
C ASP A 51 5.69 3.13 -29.51
N LEU A 52 6.62 4.07 -29.56
CA LEU A 52 6.41 5.50 -29.31
C LEU A 52 5.72 6.10 -30.53
N GLY A 53 4.39 6.09 -30.62
CA GLY A 53 3.80 6.72 -31.78
C GLY A 53 2.29 6.93 -31.84
N THR A 54 1.49 6.34 -30.96
CA THR A 54 0.03 6.57 -31.01
C THR A 54 -0.57 6.81 -29.63
N THR A 55 -1.53 7.73 -29.55
CA THR A 55 -2.33 8.04 -28.36
C THR A 55 -3.17 6.87 -27.85
N GLU A 56 -3.23 5.76 -28.60
CA GLU A 56 -3.98 4.55 -28.27
C GLU A 56 -3.14 3.43 -27.63
N GLY A 57 -1.83 3.61 -27.41
CA GLY A 57 -0.91 2.59 -26.88
C GLY A 57 0.23 3.16 -26.03
N GLY A 58 0.06 4.32 -25.42
CA GLY A 58 1.08 4.96 -24.58
C GLY A 58 1.26 4.28 -23.22
N PRO A 59 2.35 4.64 -22.49
CA PRO A 59 2.63 4.12 -21.16
C PRO A 59 1.45 4.34 -20.19
N GLY A 60 1.04 3.29 -19.46
CA GLY A 60 -0.04 3.38 -18.49
C GLY A 60 -1.47 3.16 -19.03
N VAL A 61 -1.68 3.17 -20.35
CA VAL A 61 -3.02 3.02 -20.96
C VAL A 61 -3.69 1.69 -20.57
N GLU A 62 -2.95 0.58 -20.54
CA GLU A 62 -3.49 -0.71 -20.15
C GLU A 62 -3.96 -0.73 -18.68
N VAL A 63 -3.24 -0.04 -17.79
CA VAL A 63 -3.64 0.13 -16.40
C VAL A 63 -4.90 0.98 -16.29
N VAL A 64 -5.03 2.04 -17.11
CA VAL A 64 -6.24 2.88 -17.16
C VAL A 64 -7.44 2.10 -17.67
N HIS A 65 -7.26 1.17 -18.61
CA HIS A 65 -8.34 0.26 -19.03
C HIS A 65 -8.76 -0.66 -17.87
N ALA A 66 -7.81 -1.26 -17.14
CA ALA A 66 -8.11 -2.08 -15.97
C ALA A 66 -8.85 -1.28 -14.88
N ILE A 67 -8.49 -0.02 -14.65
CA ILE A 67 -9.23 0.89 -13.75
C ILE A 67 -10.67 1.07 -14.25
N ALA A 68 -10.87 1.33 -15.54
CA ALA A 68 -12.20 1.52 -16.10
C ALA A 68 -13.06 0.25 -16.03
N ASP A 69 -12.46 -0.92 -16.22
CA ASP A 69 -13.15 -2.20 -16.06
C ASP A 69 -13.62 -2.41 -14.62
N VAL A 70 -12.75 -2.13 -13.64
CA VAL A 70 -13.11 -2.18 -12.21
C VAL A 70 -14.23 -1.20 -11.88
N VAL A 71 -14.17 0.04 -12.40
CA VAL A 71 -15.23 1.04 -12.20
C VAL A 71 -16.55 0.56 -12.78
N ALA A 72 -16.55 -0.04 -13.97
CA ALA A 72 -17.76 -0.56 -14.58
C ALA A 72 -18.38 -1.73 -13.78
N GLU A 73 -17.55 -2.61 -13.21
CA GLU A 73 -18.02 -3.67 -12.32
C GLU A 73 -18.64 -3.09 -11.03
N LEU A 74 -18.01 -2.06 -10.45
CA LEU A 74 -18.56 -1.39 -9.27
C LEU A 74 -19.88 -0.67 -9.56
N ASP A 75 -19.99 0.00 -10.71
CA ASP A 75 -21.25 0.64 -11.13
C ASP A 75 -22.40 -0.37 -11.22
N ALA A 76 -22.12 -1.53 -11.83
CA ALA A 76 -23.12 -2.59 -11.95
C ALA A 76 -23.56 -3.13 -10.57
N ALA A 77 -22.59 -3.38 -9.69
CA ALA A 77 -22.85 -3.89 -8.35
C ALA A 77 -23.64 -2.89 -7.48
N VAL A 78 -23.33 -1.59 -7.58
CA VAL A 78 -24.06 -0.54 -6.87
C VAL A 78 -25.50 -0.45 -7.39
N ALA A 79 -25.71 -0.46 -8.71
CA ALA A 79 -27.03 -0.43 -9.31
C ALA A 79 -27.91 -1.63 -8.90
N GLU A 80 -27.34 -2.82 -8.76
CA GLU A 80 -28.03 -4.01 -8.24
C GLU A 80 -28.46 -3.82 -6.77
N THR A 81 -27.57 -3.26 -5.93
CA THR A 81 -27.84 -3.00 -4.52
C THR A 81 -28.98 -2.00 -4.33
N GLU A 82 -29.04 -0.97 -5.15
CA GLU A 82 -30.10 0.03 -5.17
C GLU A 82 -31.44 -0.55 -5.61
N SER A 83 -31.42 -1.33 -6.69
CA SER A 83 -32.63 -1.99 -7.20
C SER A 83 -33.25 -2.93 -6.17
N ALA A 84 -32.46 -3.46 -5.24
CA ALA A 84 -32.89 -4.27 -4.12
C ALA A 84 -33.44 -3.44 -2.91
N GLY A 85 -33.43 -2.11 -2.99
CA GLY A 85 -33.93 -1.22 -1.93
C GLY A 85 -33.03 -1.12 -0.70
N ALA A 86 -31.79 -1.56 -0.80
CA ALA A 86 -30.85 -1.59 0.33
C ALA A 86 -30.15 -0.25 0.58
N THR A 87 -30.21 0.68 -0.38
CA THR A 87 -29.69 2.05 -0.26
C THR A 87 -30.65 3.03 -0.91
N GLU A 88 -31.02 4.11 -0.22
CA GLU A 88 -31.71 5.25 -0.85
C GLU A 88 -30.69 6.03 -1.70
N SER A 89 -30.99 6.10 -3.00
CA SER A 89 -30.18 6.85 -3.97
C SER A 89 -30.17 8.35 -3.66
N ALA A 90 -29.06 8.90 -3.28
CA ALA A 90 -28.81 10.36 -3.24
C ALA A 90 -28.40 10.86 -4.64
N PHE A 91 -29.20 10.64 -5.71
CA PHE A 91 -28.74 10.61 -7.08
C PHE A 91 -28.99 11.85 -7.93
N GLY A 92 -27.90 12.33 -8.46
CA GLY A 92 -27.75 13.26 -9.56
C GLY A 92 -26.35 13.27 -10.16
N MET A 93 -25.37 12.66 -9.51
CA MET A 93 -23.96 12.67 -9.99
C MET A 93 -23.36 11.28 -9.92
N GLU A 94 -22.54 10.94 -10.93
CA GLU A 94 -21.75 9.69 -10.90
C GLU A 94 -20.78 9.67 -9.70
N PRO A 95 -20.56 8.50 -9.06
CA PRO A 95 -19.65 8.40 -7.93
C PRO A 95 -18.25 8.93 -8.25
N ALA A 96 -17.67 9.69 -7.33
CA ALA A 96 -16.28 10.11 -7.45
C ALA A 96 -15.33 8.91 -7.37
N VAL A 97 -14.20 8.97 -8.08
CA VAL A 97 -13.22 7.88 -8.16
C VAL A 97 -11.89 8.34 -7.60
N GLY A 98 -11.44 7.69 -6.54
CA GLY A 98 -10.09 7.81 -6.01
C GLY A 98 -9.20 6.69 -6.54
N VAL A 99 -7.96 6.99 -6.83
CA VAL A 99 -7.00 6.00 -7.35
C VAL A 99 -5.69 6.10 -6.57
N GLY A 100 -5.31 4.99 -5.94
CA GLY A 100 -4.00 4.77 -5.34
C GLY A 100 -3.03 4.25 -6.39
N ALA A 101 -2.02 5.05 -6.69
CA ALA A 101 -0.99 4.68 -7.64
C ALA A 101 0.36 4.46 -6.95
N PRO A 102 1.10 3.40 -7.32
CA PRO A 102 2.40 3.13 -6.74
C PRO A 102 3.47 4.11 -7.26
N GLY A 103 4.41 4.47 -6.41
CA GLY A 103 5.56 5.32 -6.72
C GLY A 103 5.39 6.79 -6.35
N MET A 104 6.36 7.60 -6.77
CA MET A 104 6.44 9.03 -6.41
C MET A 104 5.55 9.87 -7.33
N LEU A 105 4.42 10.30 -6.81
CA LEU A 105 3.49 11.22 -7.47
C LEU A 105 3.77 12.65 -7.01
N ASP A 106 3.87 13.59 -7.95
CA ASP A 106 3.87 15.00 -7.59
C ASP A 106 2.43 15.50 -7.29
N ARG A 107 2.36 16.71 -6.72
CA ARG A 107 1.07 17.33 -6.34
C ARG A 107 0.10 17.57 -7.51
N GLN A 108 0.54 17.38 -8.74
CA GLN A 108 -0.26 17.46 -9.96
C GLN A 108 -0.67 16.08 -10.50
N GLY A 109 -0.42 15.01 -9.73
CA GLY A 109 -0.77 13.65 -10.14
C GLY A 109 0.14 13.04 -11.22
N ARG A 110 1.34 13.62 -11.44
CA ARG A 110 2.32 13.05 -12.37
C ARG A 110 3.20 12.05 -11.68
N LEU A 111 3.37 10.89 -12.30
CA LEU A 111 4.32 9.89 -11.84
C LEU A 111 5.76 10.31 -12.18
N ARG A 112 6.54 10.64 -11.18
CA ARG A 112 7.93 11.06 -11.31
C ARG A 112 8.90 9.90 -11.26
N PHE A 113 8.59 8.89 -10.46
CA PHE A 113 9.43 7.72 -10.31
C PHE A 113 8.62 6.53 -9.81
N ALA A 114 8.71 5.40 -10.50
CA ALA A 114 8.19 4.10 -10.07
C ALA A 114 9.07 2.99 -10.66
N PRO A 115 9.94 2.37 -9.86
CA PRO A 115 10.84 1.30 -10.35
C PRO A 115 10.08 0.14 -10.97
N ASN A 116 8.87 -0.14 -10.49
CA ASN A 116 8.00 -1.22 -10.95
C ASN A 116 7.15 -0.85 -12.18
N LEU A 117 7.11 0.44 -12.55
CA LEU A 117 6.37 0.97 -13.69
C LEU A 117 7.22 1.98 -14.49
N PRO A 118 8.43 1.61 -14.94
CA PRO A 118 9.35 2.55 -15.58
C PRO A 118 8.79 3.16 -16.88
N GLN A 119 7.88 2.45 -17.55
CA GLN A 119 7.19 2.92 -18.75
C GLN A 119 6.17 4.03 -18.48
N ALA A 120 5.74 4.21 -17.23
CA ALA A 120 4.75 5.22 -16.85
C ALA A 120 5.38 6.53 -16.30
N HIS A 121 6.70 6.68 -16.35
CA HIS A 121 7.37 7.91 -15.92
C HIS A 121 6.91 9.13 -16.72
N GLY A 122 6.55 10.20 -16.02
CA GLY A 122 6.05 11.44 -16.63
C GLY A 122 4.58 11.43 -17.01
N VAL A 123 3.90 10.28 -16.90
CA VAL A 123 2.46 10.15 -17.14
C VAL A 123 1.70 10.95 -16.08
N ASN A 124 0.72 11.73 -16.53
CA ASN A 124 -0.26 12.35 -15.66
C ASN A 124 -1.47 11.42 -15.52
N TRP A 125 -1.52 10.69 -14.40
CA TRP A 125 -2.59 9.75 -14.14
C TRP A 125 -3.96 10.41 -14.07
N MET A 126 -4.05 11.60 -13.48
CA MET A 126 -5.32 12.33 -13.38
C MET A 126 -5.90 12.66 -14.76
N GLU A 127 -5.06 13.11 -15.69
CA GLU A 127 -5.49 13.42 -17.07
C GLU A 127 -5.92 12.15 -17.83
N LEU A 128 -5.12 11.07 -17.73
CA LEU A 128 -5.42 9.82 -18.45
C LEU A 128 -6.71 9.15 -17.94
N ILE A 129 -6.86 9.07 -16.62
CA ILE A 129 -8.04 8.46 -16.01
C ILE A 129 -9.27 9.33 -16.24
N GLY A 130 -9.14 10.65 -16.11
CA GLY A 130 -10.23 11.59 -16.39
C GLY A 130 -10.71 11.54 -17.85
N ALA A 131 -9.81 11.37 -18.81
CA ALA A 131 -10.17 11.18 -20.22
C ALA A 131 -10.93 9.87 -20.46
N ARG A 132 -10.65 8.81 -19.69
CA ARG A 132 -11.30 7.51 -19.81
C ARG A 132 -12.63 7.41 -19.05
N LEU A 133 -12.79 8.21 -17.99
CA LEU A 133 -13.98 8.28 -17.12
C LEU A 133 -14.57 9.71 -17.16
N PRO A 134 -15.08 10.16 -18.31
CA PRO A 134 -15.58 11.53 -18.46
C PRO A 134 -16.80 11.76 -17.56
N GLY A 135 -16.87 12.97 -16.96
CA GLY A 135 -17.96 13.35 -16.05
C GLY A 135 -17.71 13.02 -14.59
N ARG A 136 -16.75 12.14 -14.27
CA ARG A 136 -16.42 11.78 -12.89
C ARG A 136 -15.36 12.68 -12.28
N ARG A 137 -15.51 12.99 -11.00
CA ARG A 137 -14.45 13.61 -10.22
C ARG A 137 -13.38 12.55 -9.91
N ILE A 138 -12.14 12.82 -10.33
CA ILE A 138 -11.00 11.91 -10.14
C ILE A 138 -10.05 12.51 -9.11
N VAL A 139 -9.59 11.68 -8.16
CA VAL A 139 -8.50 11.98 -7.23
C VAL A 139 -7.44 10.89 -7.41
N VAL A 140 -6.18 11.28 -7.57
CA VAL A 140 -5.06 10.33 -7.68
C VAL A 140 -4.02 10.67 -6.61
N GLU A 141 -3.66 9.68 -5.82
CA GLU A 141 -2.68 9.82 -4.74
C GLU A 141 -1.76 8.59 -4.64
N ASN A 142 -0.69 8.71 -3.86
CA ASN A 142 0.15 7.56 -3.55
C ASN A 142 -0.63 6.52 -2.72
N ASP A 143 -0.43 5.24 -3.02
CA ASP A 143 -1.10 4.10 -2.39
C ASP A 143 -0.93 4.02 -0.86
N ALA A 144 0.29 4.30 -0.34
CA ALA A 144 0.55 4.28 1.10
C ALA A 144 -0.04 5.51 1.83
N ASN A 145 -0.12 6.68 1.17
CA ASN A 145 -0.82 7.85 1.71
C ASN A 145 -2.32 7.57 1.88
N LEU A 146 -2.91 6.89 0.91
CA LEU A 146 -4.32 6.48 0.99
C LEU A 146 -4.52 5.40 2.04
N ALA A 147 -3.60 4.44 2.12
CA ALA A 147 -3.69 3.40 3.14
C ALA A 147 -3.64 3.97 4.58
N VAL A 148 -2.75 4.93 4.85
CA VAL A 148 -2.72 5.57 6.18
C VAL A 148 -3.98 6.41 6.44
N LEU A 149 -4.58 7.04 5.42
CA LEU A 149 -5.85 7.75 5.55
C LEU A 149 -6.97 6.80 5.99
N ALA A 150 -7.09 5.63 5.36
CA ALA A 150 -8.07 4.61 5.73
C ALA A 150 -7.92 4.15 7.18
N GLU A 151 -6.70 3.78 7.55
CA GLU A 151 -6.40 3.28 8.89
C GLU A 151 -6.58 4.36 9.98
N HIS A 152 -6.29 5.61 9.64
CA HIS A 152 -6.50 6.75 10.55
C HIS A 152 -7.99 7.09 10.74
N ARG A 153 -8.77 7.08 9.66
CA ARG A 153 -10.18 7.45 9.71
C ARG A 153 -11.07 6.34 10.25
N LEU A 154 -10.85 5.11 9.82
CA LEU A 154 -11.77 3.99 10.01
C LEU A 154 -11.13 2.75 10.61
N GLY A 155 -9.79 2.69 10.66
CA GLY A 155 -9.07 1.47 10.99
C GLY A 155 -8.29 1.51 12.31
N ALA A 156 -7.14 0.86 12.32
CA ALA A 156 -6.34 0.61 13.50
C ALA A 156 -5.69 1.86 14.12
N ALA A 157 -5.66 2.98 13.39
CA ALA A 157 -5.06 4.23 13.86
C ALA A 157 -6.08 5.29 14.28
N GLN A 158 -7.35 4.93 14.49
CA GLN A 158 -8.36 5.88 14.97
C GLN A 158 -7.95 6.46 16.33
N GLY A 159 -8.12 7.79 16.46
CA GLY A 159 -7.84 8.53 17.68
C GLY A 159 -6.39 9.00 17.87
N TYR A 160 -5.42 8.50 17.09
CA TYR A 160 -4.05 8.98 17.12
C TYR A 160 -3.87 10.20 16.23
N GLN A 161 -3.04 11.16 16.67
CA GLN A 161 -2.75 12.38 15.91
C GLN A 161 -1.43 12.27 15.10
N HIS A 162 -0.52 11.39 15.52
CA HIS A 162 0.77 11.15 14.89
C HIS A 162 0.92 9.67 14.61
N VAL A 163 0.85 9.30 13.33
CA VAL A 163 0.86 7.90 12.88
C VAL A 163 1.87 7.72 11.75
N VAL A 164 2.59 6.63 11.79
CA VAL A 164 3.38 6.14 10.66
C VAL A 164 2.81 4.79 10.21
N MET A 165 2.31 4.73 8.99
CA MET A 165 1.97 3.47 8.35
C MET A 165 3.17 2.94 7.58
N VAL A 166 3.43 1.65 7.70
CA VAL A 166 4.46 0.92 6.97
C VAL A 166 3.81 -0.25 6.26
N THR A 167 3.78 -0.20 4.95
CA THR A 167 3.26 -1.30 4.13
C THR A 167 4.39 -2.22 3.72
N LEU A 168 4.39 -3.45 4.21
CA LEU A 168 5.38 -4.49 3.96
C LEU A 168 4.88 -5.44 2.87
N GLY A 169 5.10 -5.04 1.60
CA GLY A 169 4.76 -5.79 0.40
C GLY A 169 6.01 -6.30 -0.33
N THR A 170 6.04 -6.22 -1.65
CA THR A 170 7.25 -6.46 -2.48
C THR A 170 8.37 -5.51 -2.08
N GLY A 171 8.04 -4.23 -1.82
CA GLY A 171 8.89 -3.21 -1.21
C GLY A 171 8.32 -2.74 0.12
N ILE A 172 8.74 -1.53 0.55
CA ILE A 172 8.19 -0.83 1.72
C ILE A 172 7.62 0.51 1.26
N GLY A 173 6.32 0.70 1.45
CA GLY A 173 5.68 2.00 1.35
C GLY A 173 5.47 2.63 2.73
N GLY A 174 5.31 3.95 2.76
CA GLY A 174 5.06 4.69 3.98
C GLY A 174 4.01 5.77 3.83
N GLY A 175 3.12 5.88 4.83
CA GLY A 175 2.16 6.96 4.96
C GLY A 175 2.31 7.65 6.31
N LEU A 176 2.15 8.96 6.34
CA LEU A 176 2.40 9.77 7.53
C LEU A 176 1.15 10.57 7.91
N ILE A 177 0.76 10.50 9.18
CA ILE A 177 -0.20 11.43 9.79
C ILE A 177 0.56 12.29 10.80
N VAL A 178 0.44 13.60 10.69
CA VAL A 178 0.96 14.57 11.66
C VAL A 178 -0.15 15.57 11.95
N ASP A 179 -0.43 15.79 13.22
CA ASP A 179 -1.54 16.64 13.68
C ASP A 179 -2.88 16.23 13.04
N GLY A 180 -3.13 14.93 12.92
CA GLY A 180 -4.37 14.37 12.37
C GLY A 180 -4.53 14.49 10.86
N ARG A 181 -3.49 14.89 10.11
CA ARG A 181 -3.52 15.11 8.65
C ARG A 181 -2.46 14.30 7.92
N VAL A 182 -2.81 13.80 6.74
CA VAL A 182 -1.86 13.12 5.87
C VAL A 182 -0.76 14.11 5.41
N GLN A 183 0.49 13.70 5.53
CA GLN A 183 1.66 14.49 5.15
C GLN A 183 2.26 14.00 3.85
N VAL A 184 2.01 14.71 2.78
CA VAL A 184 2.55 14.40 1.44
C VAL A 184 3.90 15.08 1.16
N GLY A 185 4.34 15.98 2.03
CA GLY A 185 5.58 16.75 1.86
C GLY A 185 5.48 17.89 0.84
N GLY A 186 6.55 18.64 0.69
CA GLY A 186 6.61 19.84 -0.16
C GLY A 186 6.35 19.55 -1.65
N ASN A 187 6.82 18.40 -2.14
CA ASN A 187 6.72 18.00 -3.54
C ASN A 187 5.76 16.82 -3.78
N GLY A 188 5.13 16.28 -2.74
CA GLY A 188 4.31 15.07 -2.84
C GLY A 188 5.08 13.76 -2.56
N PHE A 189 6.33 13.82 -2.08
CA PHE A 189 7.23 12.66 -1.98
C PHE A 189 7.55 12.24 -0.55
N ALA A 190 6.80 12.73 0.45
CA ALA A 190 6.96 12.24 1.82
C ALA A 190 6.49 10.77 1.92
N GLY A 191 7.07 10.05 2.86
CA GLY A 191 6.69 8.66 3.08
C GLY A 191 7.53 7.63 2.35
N GLU A 192 8.53 8.01 1.55
CA GLU A 192 9.46 7.09 0.87
C GLU A 192 10.45 6.42 1.86
N ILE A 193 9.92 5.96 3.00
CA ILE A 193 10.69 5.41 4.13
C ILE A 193 11.43 4.10 3.78
N GLY A 194 10.86 3.31 2.86
CA GLY A 194 11.50 2.09 2.36
C GLY A 194 12.84 2.32 1.70
N HIS A 195 13.05 3.55 1.22
CA HIS A 195 14.28 3.95 0.57
C HIS A 195 15.28 4.66 1.50
N MET A 196 15.05 4.71 2.81
CA MET A 196 16.10 5.08 3.77
C MET A 196 17.26 4.11 3.66
N VAL A 197 18.48 4.62 3.50
CA VAL A 197 19.70 3.80 3.47
C VAL A 197 20.06 3.41 4.89
N VAL A 198 19.87 2.14 5.24
CA VAL A 198 20.16 1.58 6.57
C VAL A 198 21.51 0.86 6.63
N ASP A 199 22.06 0.50 5.48
CA ASP A 199 23.39 -0.06 5.33
C ASP A 199 24.00 0.37 3.98
N PRO A 200 24.92 1.35 3.94
CA PRO A 200 25.54 1.79 2.68
C PRO A 200 26.29 0.69 1.92
N ALA A 201 26.74 -0.37 2.60
CA ALA A 201 27.38 -1.54 1.99
C ALA A 201 26.39 -2.64 1.58
N GLY A 202 25.09 -2.46 1.92
CA GLY A 202 24.03 -3.43 1.69
C GLY A 202 23.72 -3.72 0.22
N PRO A 203 22.71 -4.56 -0.05
CA PRO A 203 22.37 -5.02 -1.40
C PRO A 203 21.88 -3.87 -2.29
N PRO A 204 22.02 -4.00 -3.64
CA PRO A 204 21.50 -3.02 -4.59
C PRO A 204 19.97 -2.94 -4.50
N CYS A 205 19.44 -1.72 -4.61
CA CYS A 205 18.01 -1.43 -4.65
C CYS A 205 17.61 -1.00 -6.08
N PRO A 206 16.41 -1.40 -6.56
CA PRO A 206 15.87 -0.95 -7.84
C PRO A 206 15.80 0.57 -8.01
N CYS A 207 15.78 1.34 -6.92
CA CYS A 207 15.83 2.81 -6.96
C CYS A 207 17.19 3.38 -7.40
N GLY A 208 18.18 2.54 -7.70
CA GLY A 208 19.54 2.93 -8.11
C GLY A 208 20.53 3.10 -6.95
N ARG A 209 20.09 3.03 -5.69
CA ARG A 209 20.94 3.10 -4.49
C ARG A 209 21.27 1.71 -3.95
N ARG A 210 22.00 1.66 -2.84
CA ARG A 210 22.30 0.42 -2.11
C ARG A 210 21.83 0.54 -0.67
N GLY A 211 21.48 -0.61 -0.07
CA GLY A 211 21.18 -0.74 1.34
C GLY A 211 19.94 0.00 1.81
N CYS A 212 18.97 0.21 0.92
CA CYS A 212 17.66 0.72 1.30
C CYS A 212 16.96 -0.25 2.27
N TRP A 213 16.21 0.26 3.23
CA TRP A 213 15.52 -0.52 4.25
C TRP A 213 14.64 -1.63 3.65
N GLU A 214 13.95 -1.37 2.56
CA GLU A 214 13.11 -2.37 1.87
C GLU A 214 13.88 -3.62 1.42
N ARG A 215 15.22 -3.52 1.23
CA ARG A 215 16.03 -4.67 0.82
C ARG A 215 16.27 -5.67 1.95
N PHE A 216 15.93 -5.28 3.19
CA PHE A 216 16.09 -6.09 4.41
C PHE A 216 14.75 -6.47 5.04
N ALA A 217 13.74 -5.58 4.94
CA ALA A 217 12.53 -5.64 5.76
C ALA A 217 11.22 -5.79 4.96
N SER A 218 11.29 -6.06 3.64
CA SER A 218 10.12 -6.30 2.80
C SER A 218 9.99 -7.77 2.40
N GLY A 219 8.90 -8.13 1.72
CA GLY A 219 8.75 -9.46 1.10
C GLY A 219 9.82 -9.72 0.04
N GLY A 220 10.22 -8.69 -0.73
CA GLY A 220 11.38 -8.77 -1.63
C GLY A 220 12.69 -8.97 -0.89
N GLY A 221 12.87 -8.30 0.27
CA GLY A 221 14.00 -8.49 1.18
C GLY A 221 14.04 -9.90 1.76
N LEU A 222 12.90 -10.43 2.21
CA LEU A 222 12.77 -11.81 2.65
C LEU A 222 13.22 -12.79 1.56
N GLY A 223 12.77 -12.62 0.31
CA GLY A 223 13.18 -13.46 -0.81
C GLY A 223 14.68 -13.40 -1.09
N LEU A 224 15.32 -12.24 -0.86
CA LEU A 224 16.75 -12.07 -1.00
C LEU A 224 17.52 -12.86 0.07
N LEU A 225 17.19 -12.63 1.33
CA LEU A 225 17.77 -13.33 2.49
C LEU A 225 17.57 -14.85 2.39
N ALA A 226 16.39 -15.25 1.93
CA ALA A 226 16.05 -16.66 1.73
C ALA A 226 16.98 -17.34 0.72
N ARG A 227 17.18 -16.72 -0.46
CA ARG A 227 18.09 -17.26 -1.48
C ARG A 227 19.53 -17.31 -1.00
N GLU A 228 20.02 -16.26 -0.34
CA GLU A 228 21.36 -16.26 0.25
C GLU A 228 21.54 -17.40 1.27
N ALA A 229 20.55 -17.61 2.13
CA ALA A 229 20.58 -18.68 3.12
C ALA A 229 20.48 -20.07 2.46
N ALA A 230 19.67 -20.24 1.43
CA ALA A 230 19.53 -21.47 0.67
C ALA A 230 20.82 -21.84 -0.07
N LEU A 231 21.44 -20.90 -0.78
CA LEU A 231 22.71 -21.08 -1.45
C LEU A 231 23.86 -21.43 -0.49
N ALA A 232 23.80 -20.90 0.73
CA ALA A 232 24.74 -21.24 1.81
C ALA A 232 24.41 -22.58 2.52
N GLY A 233 23.41 -23.35 2.05
CA GLY A 233 23.00 -24.63 2.62
C GLY A 233 22.29 -24.53 3.98
N ARG A 234 21.81 -23.35 4.36
CA ARG A 234 21.17 -23.08 5.67
C ARG A 234 19.66 -23.31 5.69
N LEU A 235 19.04 -23.59 4.52
CA LEU A 235 17.59 -23.80 4.39
C LEU A 235 17.26 -25.12 3.65
N PRO A 236 17.82 -26.29 4.05
CA PRO A 236 17.63 -27.53 3.29
C PRO A 236 16.14 -27.95 3.22
N GLY A 237 15.35 -27.72 4.27
CA GLY A 237 13.92 -28.04 4.30
C GLY A 237 13.11 -27.17 3.36
N VAL A 238 13.43 -25.86 3.27
CA VAL A 238 12.78 -24.94 2.35
C VAL A 238 13.14 -25.25 0.90
N VAL A 239 14.43 -25.51 0.61
CA VAL A 239 14.90 -25.88 -0.73
C VAL A 239 14.20 -27.14 -1.22
N ALA A 240 14.07 -28.17 -0.37
CA ALA A 240 13.35 -29.39 -0.73
C ALA A 240 11.87 -29.11 -1.09
N ARG A 241 11.20 -28.23 -0.37
CA ARG A 241 9.80 -27.80 -0.64
C ARG A 241 9.70 -26.98 -1.94
N ALA A 242 10.69 -26.15 -2.23
CA ALA A 242 10.77 -25.30 -3.43
C ALA A 242 11.23 -26.07 -4.70
N GLY A 243 11.24 -27.38 -4.67
CA GLY A 243 11.60 -28.22 -5.84
C GLY A 243 13.09 -28.54 -5.98
N GLY A 244 13.90 -28.27 -4.95
CA GLY A 244 15.32 -28.66 -4.90
C GLY A 244 16.30 -27.62 -5.46
N ASP A 245 15.81 -26.50 -6.00
CA ASP A 245 16.65 -25.41 -6.52
C ASP A 245 16.78 -24.27 -5.48
N PRO A 246 17.98 -24.02 -4.91
CA PRO A 246 18.20 -22.94 -3.98
C PRO A 246 17.96 -21.54 -4.57
N GLU A 247 18.20 -21.35 -5.88
CA GLU A 247 17.96 -20.06 -6.55
C GLU A 247 16.47 -19.78 -6.76
N GLY A 248 15.67 -20.83 -6.85
CA GLY A 248 14.22 -20.77 -7.00
C GLY A 248 13.46 -20.44 -5.70
N VAL A 249 14.12 -20.43 -4.54
CA VAL A 249 13.48 -20.15 -3.25
C VAL A 249 12.92 -18.73 -3.20
N ARG A 250 11.64 -18.62 -2.79
CA ARG A 250 10.91 -17.36 -2.65
C ARG A 250 10.55 -17.10 -1.19
N GLY A 251 10.14 -15.84 -0.88
CA GLY A 251 9.70 -15.45 0.45
C GLY A 251 8.51 -16.28 0.96
N GLU A 252 7.57 -16.62 0.07
CA GLU A 252 6.40 -17.44 0.38
C GLU A 252 6.77 -18.86 0.82
N ASP A 253 7.83 -19.45 0.24
CA ASP A 253 8.31 -20.78 0.60
C ASP A 253 8.87 -20.79 2.02
N VAL A 254 9.61 -19.71 2.39
CA VAL A 254 10.13 -19.52 3.76
C VAL A 254 8.98 -19.30 4.74
N THR A 255 8.03 -18.44 4.39
CA THR A 255 6.87 -18.17 5.26
C THR A 255 6.08 -19.45 5.53
N ALA A 256 5.79 -20.22 4.49
CA ALA A 256 5.06 -21.50 4.62
C ALA A 256 5.84 -22.52 5.47
N ALA A 257 7.16 -22.61 5.30
CA ALA A 257 7.99 -23.50 6.09
C ALA A 257 8.07 -23.06 7.57
N ALA A 258 8.22 -21.76 7.82
CA ALA A 258 8.26 -21.20 9.17
C ALA A 258 6.95 -21.47 9.95
N LEU A 259 5.79 -21.26 9.29
CA LEU A 259 4.48 -21.58 9.84
C LEU A 259 4.31 -23.10 10.10
N ALA A 260 4.92 -23.94 9.27
CA ALA A 260 4.96 -25.39 9.47
C ALA A 260 5.94 -25.84 10.58
N GLY A 261 6.65 -24.91 11.22
CA GLY A 261 7.53 -25.18 12.33
C GLY A 261 9.00 -25.40 11.97
N ASP A 262 9.41 -25.14 10.74
CA ASP A 262 10.83 -25.24 10.33
C ASP A 262 11.65 -24.16 11.08
N PRO A 263 12.64 -24.56 11.90
CA PRO A 263 13.37 -23.63 12.75
C PRO A 263 14.33 -22.72 11.95
N ASP A 264 14.81 -23.18 10.81
CA ASP A 264 15.72 -22.38 9.97
C ASP A 264 14.95 -21.31 9.22
N ALA A 265 13.76 -21.65 8.71
CA ALA A 265 12.84 -20.70 8.10
C ALA A 265 12.36 -19.64 9.11
N ARG A 266 12.05 -20.05 10.35
CA ARG A 266 11.67 -19.10 11.42
C ARG A 266 12.77 -18.09 11.69
N ARG A 267 14.03 -18.49 11.77
CA ARG A 267 15.16 -17.57 11.96
C ARG A 267 15.26 -16.51 10.86
N VAL A 268 14.92 -16.88 9.62
CA VAL A 268 14.90 -15.90 8.52
C VAL A 268 13.77 -14.88 8.70
N ILE A 269 12.57 -15.31 9.11
CA ILE A 269 11.46 -14.40 9.42
C ILE A 269 11.80 -13.49 10.60
N GLU A 270 12.39 -14.03 11.67
CA GLU A 270 12.84 -13.27 12.82
C GLU A 270 13.90 -12.21 12.45
N GLN A 271 14.82 -12.56 11.54
CA GLN A 271 15.81 -11.60 11.02
C GLN A 271 15.13 -10.46 10.25
N VAL A 272 14.12 -10.76 9.43
CA VAL A 272 13.34 -9.71 8.72
C VAL A 272 12.57 -8.87 9.73
N GLY A 273 11.94 -9.49 10.73
CA GLY A 273 11.25 -8.80 11.82
C GLY A 273 12.19 -7.85 12.58
N TRP A 274 13.43 -8.28 12.86
CA TRP A 274 14.43 -7.42 13.47
C TRP A 274 14.71 -6.16 12.61
N TRP A 275 14.86 -6.33 11.29
CA TRP A 275 15.04 -5.19 10.37
C TRP A 275 13.80 -4.29 10.31
N VAL A 276 12.59 -4.84 10.45
CA VAL A 276 11.38 -4.02 10.61
C VAL A 276 11.51 -3.16 11.86
N GLY A 277 11.74 -3.77 13.03
CA GLY A 277 11.89 -3.05 14.30
C GLY A 277 13.02 -2.01 14.29
N PHE A 278 14.14 -2.31 13.64
CA PHE A 278 15.25 -1.36 13.43
C PHE A 278 14.78 -0.10 12.68
N GLY A 279 14.05 -0.26 11.59
CA GLY A 279 13.52 0.88 10.83
C GLY A 279 12.49 1.68 11.62
N LEU A 280 11.60 1.01 12.36
CA LEU A 280 10.63 1.67 13.25
C LEU A 280 11.33 2.51 14.31
N ALA A 281 12.40 1.99 14.93
CA ALA A 281 13.18 2.73 15.94
C ALA A 281 13.82 4.00 15.35
N ASN A 282 14.36 3.93 14.12
CA ASN A 282 14.88 5.11 13.43
C ASN A 282 13.78 6.14 13.12
N LEU A 283 12.62 5.68 12.65
CA LEU A 283 11.46 6.55 12.40
C LEU A 283 10.93 7.19 13.68
N ALA A 284 10.97 6.46 14.80
CA ALA A 284 10.59 7.01 16.09
C ALA A 284 11.50 8.15 16.54
N CYS A 285 12.81 8.08 16.27
CA CYS A 285 13.75 9.17 16.57
C CYS A 285 13.49 10.43 15.72
N VAL A 286 12.91 10.29 14.53
CA VAL A 286 12.70 11.42 13.60
C VAL A 286 11.30 12.02 13.71
N LEU A 287 10.28 11.18 13.88
CA LEU A 287 8.88 11.57 13.76
C LEU A 287 8.10 11.53 15.08
N ASP A 288 8.64 10.83 16.10
CA ASP A 288 7.99 10.64 17.41
C ASP A 288 6.50 10.24 17.31
N PRO A 289 6.15 9.16 16.60
CA PRO A 289 4.75 8.82 16.40
C PRO A 289 4.14 8.19 17.65
N GLN A 290 2.83 8.36 17.81
CA GLN A 290 2.03 7.67 18.83
C GLN A 290 1.74 6.21 18.42
N CYS A 291 1.67 5.95 17.10
CA CYS A 291 1.29 4.65 16.56
C CYS A 291 2.03 4.35 15.26
N PHE A 292 2.55 3.13 15.15
CA PHE A 292 2.92 2.49 13.90
C PHE A 292 1.83 1.51 13.47
N VAL A 293 1.35 1.65 12.22
CA VAL A 293 0.44 0.68 11.61
C VAL A 293 1.22 -0.16 10.61
N LEU A 294 1.29 -1.46 10.82
CA LEU A 294 1.98 -2.40 9.93
C LEU A 294 0.97 -3.12 9.05
N GLY A 295 1.11 -2.98 7.73
CA GLY A 295 0.25 -3.61 6.74
C GLY A 295 1.03 -4.34 5.65
N GLY A 296 0.31 -4.81 4.62
CA GLY A 296 0.88 -5.46 3.46
C GLY A 296 0.99 -6.98 3.56
N GLY A 297 1.30 -7.61 2.43
CA GLY A 297 1.24 -9.07 2.28
C GLY A 297 2.21 -9.84 3.18
N LEU A 298 3.36 -9.26 3.52
CA LEU A 298 4.33 -9.90 4.42
C LEU A 298 3.77 -10.01 5.86
N VAL A 299 3.09 -8.95 6.33
CA VAL A 299 2.44 -8.96 7.66
C VAL A 299 1.32 -9.99 7.68
N GLY A 300 0.46 -10.00 6.65
CA GLY A 300 -0.62 -10.98 6.54
C GLY A 300 -0.15 -12.43 6.43
N GLY A 301 1.01 -12.65 5.79
CA GLY A 301 1.57 -13.99 5.60
C GLY A 301 2.36 -14.53 6.81
N ALA A 302 3.25 -13.72 7.38
CA ALA A 302 4.13 -14.14 8.46
C ALA A 302 3.54 -13.95 9.87
N GLY A 303 2.54 -13.03 10.01
CA GLY A 303 1.80 -12.82 11.25
C GLY A 303 2.69 -12.50 12.44
N ASP A 304 2.35 -13.11 13.58
CA ASP A 304 3.04 -12.86 14.86
C ASP A 304 4.52 -13.22 14.84
N LEU A 305 4.97 -14.18 14.00
CA LEU A 305 6.40 -14.50 13.88
C LEU A 305 7.23 -13.28 13.48
N LEU A 306 6.72 -12.48 12.57
CA LEU A 306 7.36 -11.24 12.13
C LEU A 306 7.18 -10.12 13.16
N LEU A 307 5.95 -9.97 13.65
CA LEU A 307 5.55 -8.85 14.51
C LEU A 307 6.20 -8.89 15.88
N ASP A 308 6.32 -10.06 16.48
CA ASP A 308 6.97 -10.22 17.81
C ASP A 308 8.45 -9.87 17.73
N SER A 309 9.15 -10.34 16.69
CA SER A 309 10.54 -9.96 16.45
C SER A 309 10.69 -8.46 16.17
N ALA A 310 9.76 -7.86 15.42
CA ALA A 310 9.78 -6.43 15.16
C ALA A 310 9.55 -5.59 16.43
N ARG A 311 8.59 -6.00 17.29
CA ARG A 311 8.32 -5.33 18.56
C ARG A 311 9.49 -5.45 19.53
N GLN A 312 10.09 -6.65 19.61
CA GLN A 312 11.28 -6.86 20.43
C GLN A 312 12.43 -5.96 19.98
N ALA A 313 12.76 -5.99 18.70
CA ALA A 313 13.84 -5.17 18.15
C ALA A 313 13.56 -3.67 18.34
N PHE A 314 12.32 -3.21 18.15
CA PHE A 314 11.93 -1.83 18.43
C PHE A 314 12.19 -1.45 19.89
N ALA A 315 11.75 -2.27 20.85
CA ALA A 315 11.93 -2.01 22.27
C ALA A 315 13.41 -1.97 22.69
N GLU A 316 14.26 -2.78 22.03
CA GLU A 316 15.71 -2.82 22.30
C GLU A 316 16.46 -1.62 21.69
N LEU A 317 15.98 -1.10 20.54
CA LEU A 317 16.72 -0.13 19.71
C LEU A 317 16.20 1.30 19.82
N VAL A 318 14.97 1.50 20.28
CA VAL A 318 14.38 2.83 20.35
C VAL A 318 15.10 3.69 21.40
N GLU A 319 15.46 4.93 21.02
CA GLU A 319 16.08 5.88 21.94
C GLU A 319 15.14 6.23 23.09
N GLY A 320 15.65 6.34 24.28
CA GLY A 320 14.90 6.64 25.50
C GLY A 320 14.29 5.39 26.16
N GLY A 321 14.19 4.26 25.48
CA GLY A 321 13.77 2.99 26.04
C GLY A 321 12.59 3.11 27.02
N ALA A 322 12.77 2.64 28.25
CA ALA A 322 11.73 2.66 29.28
C ALA A 322 11.30 4.06 29.77
N THR A 323 11.98 5.13 29.38
CA THR A 323 11.61 6.52 29.72
C THR A 323 10.71 7.18 28.67
N ARG A 324 10.61 6.57 27.48
CA ARG A 324 9.74 7.03 26.41
C ARG A 324 8.30 6.55 26.67
N PRO A 325 7.27 7.35 26.39
CA PRO A 325 5.89 6.85 26.35
C PRO A 325 5.76 5.67 25.38
N ASP A 326 4.89 4.73 25.68
CA ASP A 326 4.64 3.57 24.84
C ASP A 326 4.17 4.02 23.45
N THR A 327 4.84 3.56 22.40
CA THR A 327 4.40 3.71 21.02
C THR A 327 3.66 2.45 20.60
N ALA A 328 2.41 2.60 20.18
CA ALA A 328 1.62 1.46 19.71
C ALA A 328 2.20 0.89 18.39
N ILE A 329 2.31 -0.43 18.28
CA ILE A 329 2.64 -1.13 17.03
C ILE A 329 1.51 -2.10 16.74
N VAL A 330 0.65 -1.73 15.80
CA VAL A 330 -0.59 -2.43 15.47
C VAL A 330 -0.59 -2.91 14.01
N THR A 331 -1.45 -3.88 13.70
CA THR A 331 -1.68 -4.33 12.33
C THR A 331 -2.79 -3.53 11.67
N ALA A 332 -2.67 -3.30 10.36
CA ALA A 332 -3.68 -2.66 9.55
C ALA A 332 -5.03 -3.41 9.63
N ALA A 333 -6.11 -2.69 9.89
CA ALA A 333 -7.44 -3.26 10.04
C ALA A 333 -8.05 -3.69 8.69
N PHE A 334 -7.76 -2.95 7.63
CA PHE A 334 -8.28 -3.23 6.28
C PHE A 334 -7.37 -4.17 5.47
N GLY A 335 -6.16 -4.45 5.94
CA GLY A 335 -5.21 -5.33 5.25
C GLY A 335 -4.91 -4.85 3.83
N GLU A 336 -5.21 -5.70 2.83
CA GLU A 336 -5.00 -5.37 1.41
C GLU A 336 -5.98 -4.33 0.85
N ARG A 337 -7.05 -4.00 1.57
CA ARG A 337 -8.05 -3.01 1.16
C ARG A 337 -7.72 -1.60 1.60
N SER A 338 -6.71 -1.40 2.46
CA SER A 338 -6.41 -0.08 3.04
C SER A 338 -6.25 1.00 1.96
N GLY A 339 -5.51 0.70 0.88
CA GLY A 339 -5.32 1.62 -0.24
C GLY A 339 -6.64 1.99 -0.93
N ALA A 340 -7.47 1.01 -1.26
CA ALA A 340 -8.75 1.24 -1.93
C ALA A 340 -9.77 1.96 -1.02
N VAL A 341 -9.84 1.61 0.28
CA VAL A 341 -10.70 2.34 1.24
C VAL A 341 -10.28 3.79 1.34
N GLY A 342 -8.97 4.05 1.49
CA GLY A 342 -8.44 5.42 1.55
C GLY A 342 -8.66 6.19 0.25
N ALA A 343 -8.59 5.53 -0.90
CA ALA A 343 -8.88 6.13 -2.19
C ALA A 343 -10.35 6.59 -2.29
N ALA A 344 -11.30 5.76 -1.83
CA ALA A 344 -12.72 6.14 -1.79
C ALA A 344 -12.97 7.33 -0.84
N LEU A 345 -12.34 7.32 0.34
CA LEU A 345 -12.42 8.46 1.27
C LEU A 345 -11.86 9.74 0.65
N ALA A 346 -10.67 9.68 0.04
CA ALA A 346 -10.07 10.82 -0.64
C ALA A 346 -10.95 11.31 -1.81
N ALA A 347 -11.58 10.42 -2.56
CA ALA A 347 -12.51 10.79 -3.64
C ALA A 347 -13.72 11.55 -3.10
N ARG A 348 -14.30 11.07 -1.98
CA ARG A 348 -15.43 11.72 -1.31
C ARG A 348 -15.08 13.11 -0.81
N ASP A 349 -13.93 13.24 -0.18
CA ASP A 349 -13.45 14.50 0.41
C ASP A 349 -12.88 15.48 -0.64
N GLY A 350 -12.61 15.03 -1.87
CA GLY A 350 -11.98 15.81 -2.93
C GLY A 350 -10.47 15.95 -2.79
N GLY A 351 -9.82 15.08 -2.03
CA GLY A 351 -8.37 15.02 -1.76
C GLY A 351 -8.04 14.44 -0.40
N LEU A 352 -6.80 14.63 0.05
CA LEU A 352 -6.33 14.13 1.36
C LEU A 352 -6.69 15.02 2.55
N GLY A 353 -7.30 16.19 2.35
CA GLY A 353 -7.69 17.16 3.38
C GLY A 353 -6.69 18.26 3.59
#